data_de1db6fea54d8d169564e261136265fe
#
_entry.id   de1db6fea54d8d169564e261136265fe
#
_cell.length_a   1.000
_cell.length_b   1.000
_cell.length_c   1.000
_cell.angle_alpha   90.00
_cell.angle_beta   90.00
_cell.angle_gamma   90.00
#
_symmetry.space_group_name_H-M   'P 1'
#
loop_
_entity.id
_entity.type
_entity.pdbx_description
1 polymer ?
#
loop_
_entity_poly.entity_id
_entity_poly.type
_entity_poly.pdbx_seq_one_letter_code
_entity_poly.pdbx_strand_id
1 'polypeptide(L)'
;MKTNWRPKLGDKFIRRPRAKAHPLRRAIGSFGLFSAGYGNVGSSIYYALGLVALIALGATPIVLLIAGIFFIFTALSYAEGTAMMPEAGGSASFARRGFNDLFGSITGWALAFSYIVTIAISSYTAPAYLGYFWQPLTEPVTGTLAAMGIIFFLMCLNIIGVKQSSILNTFFALLDVITQIIIILLAILFIFAPHPEIFSHNVIGNWPSASGLILGIAIATLAYTGVETVSQLSEEARHPAITAPRALILLIAVVMILFSGISVAAFSTMTPT
;
A
#
# COMPACT_ATOMS: atom_id res chain seq x y z
N MET A 1 -47.02 29.84 -21.89
CA MET A 1 -46.01 30.82 -21.53
C MET A 1 -44.61 30.19 -21.79
N LYS A 2 -43.92 30.61 -22.85
CA LYS A 2 -42.56 30.15 -23.18
C LYS A 2 -41.57 31.12 -22.49
N THR A 3 -40.93 30.74 -21.41
CA THR A 3 -39.87 31.52 -20.79
C THR A 3 -38.61 31.41 -21.63
N ASN A 4 -38.28 32.48 -22.37
CA ASN A 4 -36.99 32.63 -23.05
C ASN A 4 -35.88 32.82 -22.02
N TRP A 5 -35.22 31.75 -21.62
CA TRP A 5 -34.00 31.80 -20.81
C TRP A 5 -32.85 32.21 -21.75
N ARG A 6 -32.32 33.41 -21.56
CA ARG A 6 -31.09 33.88 -22.22
C ARG A 6 -29.93 33.74 -21.22
N PRO A 7 -28.87 32.97 -21.49
CA PRO A 7 -27.70 32.88 -20.62
C PRO A 7 -27.01 34.27 -20.53
N LYS A 8 -26.75 34.71 -19.28
CA LYS A 8 -26.05 35.96 -19.01
C LYS A 8 -24.62 35.89 -19.60
N LEU A 9 -24.10 37.00 -20.11
CA LEU A 9 -22.77 37.13 -20.73
C LEU A 9 -21.60 36.60 -19.89
N GLY A 10 -21.77 36.43 -18.58
CA GLY A 10 -20.76 35.89 -17.68
C GLY A 10 -20.45 34.38 -17.86
N ASP A 11 -21.39 33.60 -18.42
CA ASP A 11 -21.21 32.15 -18.57
C ASP A 11 -20.25 31.74 -19.72
N LYS A 12 -19.91 32.68 -20.58
CA LYS A 12 -19.00 32.43 -21.74
C LYS A 12 -17.51 32.37 -21.30
N PHE A 13 -17.14 32.92 -20.15
CA PHE A 13 -15.75 33.00 -19.72
C PHE A 13 -15.28 31.79 -18.90
N ILE A 14 -16.17 30.89 -18.47
CA ILE A 14 -15.82 29.76 -17.56
C ILE A 14 -15.70 28.42 -18.32
N ARG A 15 -16.12 28.34 -19.58
CA ARG A 15 -15.86 27.14 -20.39
C ARG A 15 -14.46 27.24 -21.02
N ARG A 16 -13.41 26.98 -20.22
CA ARG A 16 -12.14 26.51 -20.81
C ARG A 16 -12.46 25.27 -21.64
N PRO A 17 -12.07 25.20 -22.94
CA PRO A 17 -12.20 23.96 -23.67
C PRO A 17 -11.48 22.90 -22.86
N ARG A 18 -12.22 21.87 -22.38
CA ARG A 18 -11.59 20.69 -21.81
C ARG A 18 -10.66 20.20 -22.92
N ALA A 19 -9.35 20.32 -22.69
CA ALA A 19 -8.38 19.63 -23.53
C ALA A 19 -8.91 18.19 -23.65
N LYS A 20 -9.07 17.68 -24.86
CA LYS A 20 -9.44 16.28 -25.08
C LYS A 20 -8.32 15.48 -24.45
N ALA A 21 -8.50 15.07 -23.20
CA ALA A 21 -7.57 14.16 -22.55
C ALA A 21 -7.55 12.91 -23.41
N HIS A 22 -6.39 12.60 -24.01
CA HIS A 22 -6.22 11.31 -24.65
C HIS A 22 -6.40 10.25 -23.58
N PRO A 23 -7.38 9.34 -23.71
CA PRO A 23 -7.59 8.30 -22.71
C PRO A 23 -6.31 7.46 -22.60
N LEU A 24 -5.90 7.14 -21.39
CA LEU A 24 -4.77 6.26 -21.15
C LEU A 24 -5.01 4.88 -21.80
N ARG A 25 -3.94 4.24 -22.25
CA ARG A 25 -4.05 2.94 -22.92
C ARG A 25 -4.48 1.87 -21.92
N ARG A 26 -5.67 1.30 -22.08
CA ARG A 26 -6.21 0.22 -21.24
C ARG A 26 -5.48 -1.08 -21.50
N ALA A 27 -4.41 -1.33 -20.72
CA ALA A 27 -3.53 -2.48 -20.88
C ALA A 27 -3.53 -3.43 -19.67
N ILE A 28 -3.94 -2.95 -18.48
CA ILE A 28 -3.75 -3.65 -17.20
C ILE A 28 -4.98 -4.53 -16.89
N GLY A 29 -4.74 -5.81 -16.58
CA GLY A 29 -5.76 -6.75 -16.08
C GLY A 29 -5.85 -6.74 -14.53
N SER A 30 -6.78 -7.54 -13.97
CA SER A 30 -6.97 -7.61 -12.50
C SER A 30 -5.69 -8.02 -11.76
N PHE A 31 -4.90 -8.93 -12.33
CA PHE A 31 -3.66 -9.38 -11.71
C PHE A 31 -2.56 -8.29 -11.74
N GLY A 32 -2.48 -7.50 -12.82
CA GLY A 32 -1.56 -6.36 -12.87
C GLY A 32 -1.94 -5.26 -11.88
N LEU A 33 -3.24 -4.97 -11.71
CA LEU A 33 -3.73 -4.05 -10.68
C LEU A 33 -3.47 -4.57 -9.27
N PHE A 34 -3.72 -5.86 -9.02
CA PHE A 34 -3.37 -6.52 -7.76
C PHE A 34 -1.88 -6.37 -7.46
N SER A 35 -1.02 -6.69 -8.42
CA SER A 35 0.45 -6.61 -8.22
C SER A 35 0.90 -5.18 -7.94
N ALA A 36 0.31 -4.18 -8.58
CA ALA A 36 0.62 -2.78 -8.31
C ALA A 36 0.18 -2.36 -6.90
N GLY A 37 -1.03 -2.71 -6.50
CA GLY A 37 -1.53 -2.46 -5.14
C GLY A 37 -0.73 -3.23 -4.09
N TYR A 38 -0.44 -4.52 -4.35
CA TYR A 38 0.35 -5.35 -3.45
C TYR A 38 1.80 -4.84 -3.31
N GLY A 39 2.44 -4.44 -4.39
CA GLY A 39 3.80 -3.87 -4.33
C GLY A 39 3.89 -2.64 -3.42
N ASN A 40 2.81 -1.86 -3.31
CA ASN A 40 2.75 -0.73 -2.39
C ASN A 40 2.38 -1.15 -0.95
N VAL A 41 1.28 -1.91 -0.77
CA VAL A 41 0.83 -2.36 0.56
C VAL A 41 1.78 -3.41 1.13
N GLY A 42 2.17 -4.43 0.35
CA GLY A 42 2.96 -5.57 0.81
C GLY A 42 4.34 -5.17 1.32
N SER A 43 4.99 -4.20 0.68
CA SER A 43 6.29 -3.70 1.13
C SER A 43 6.25 -3.00 2.49
N SER A 44 5.08 -2.53 2.92
CA SER A 44 4.93 -1.80 4.19
C SER A 44 5.18 -2.67 5.41
N ILE A 45 4.97 -3.98 5.34
CA ILE A 45 5.19 -4.88 6.48
C ILE A 45 6.67 -4.91 6.92
N TYR A 46 7.60 -4.75 5.99
CA TYR A 46 9.04 -4.84 6.26
C TYR A 46 9.58 -3.72 7.17
N TYR A 47 8.92 -2.57 7.21
CA TYR A 47 9.28 -1.48 8.12
C TYR A 47 8.24 -1.26 9.21
N ALA A 48 6.96 -1.53 8.94
CA ALA A 48 5.89 -1.27 9.89
C ALA A 48 5.85 -2.31 11.00
N LEU A 49 6.15 -3.59 10.73
CA LEU A 49 6.12 -4.65 11.74
C LEU A 49 7.02 -4.32 12.94
N GLY A 50 8.28 -3.93 12.67
CA GLY A 50 9.23 -3.57 13.72
C GLY A 50 8.76 -2.35 14.52
N LEU A 51 8.24 -1.32 13.84
CA LEU A 51 7.75 -0.12 14.50
C LEU A 51 6.51 -0.40 15.38
N VAL A 52 5.59 -1.24 14.90
CA VAL A 52 4.43 -1.67 15.68
C VAL A 52 4.87 -2.52 16.87
N ALA A 53 5.82 -3.42 16.68
CA ALA A 53 6.35 -4.28 17.74
C ALA A 53 6.99 -3.50 18.89
N LEU A 54 7.71 -2.41 18.60
CA LEU A 54 8.30 -1.53 19.62
C LEU A 54 7.25 -0.86 20.53
N ILE A 55 6.03 -0.68 20.07
CA ILE A 55 4.97 0.06 20.78
C ILE A 55 3.90 -0.88 21.32
N ALA A 56 3.42 -1.80 20.48
CA ALA A 56 2.39 -2.76 20.84
C ALA A 56 2.95 -4.02 21.51
N LEU A 57 4.29 -4.16 21.55
CA LEU A 57 4.97 -5.29 22.18
C LEU A 57 4.31 -6.63 21.80
N GLY A 58 4.00 -7.48 22.78
CA GLY A 58 3.34 -8.77 22.58
C GLY A 58 1.95 -8.70 21.93
N ALA A 59 1.27 -7.56 21.99
CA ALA A 59 -0.03 -7.38 21.33
C ALA A 59 0.06 -7.14 19.81
N THR A 60 1.25 -7.06 19.22
CA THR A 60 1.47 -6.75 17.79
C THR A 60 0.63 -7.59 16.83
N PRO A 61 0.52 -8.93 16.95
CA PRO A 61 -0.32 -9.71 16.04
C PRO A 61 -1.80 -9.30 16.10
N ILE A 62 -2.30 -9.02 17.30
CA ILE A 62 -3.71 -8.60 17.51
C ILE A 62 -3.93 -7.18 16.97
N VAL A 63 -2.99 -6.29 17.22
CA VAL A 63 -3.04 -4.90 16.74
C VAL A 63 -3.03 -4.85 15.22
N LEU A 64 -2.21 -5.65 14.55
CA LEU A 64 -2.22 -5.77 13.09
C LEU A 64 -3.54 -6.35 12.57
N LEU A 65 -4.13 -7.34 13.23
CA LEU A 65 -5.45 -7.85 12.86
C LEU A 65 -6.54 -6.77 12.96
N ILE A 66 -6.55 -5.99 14.04
CA ILE A 66 -7.50 -4.89 14.23
C ILE A 66 -7.31 -3.83 13.15
N ALA A 67 -6.08 -3.40 12.88
CA ALA A 67 -5.78 -2.48 11.78
C ALA A 67 -6.20 -3.05 10.42
N GLY A 68 -6.03 -4.35 10.21
CA GLY A 68 -6.49 -5.07 9.03
C GLY A 68 -8.00 -5.03 8.82
N ILE A 69 -8.81 -5.01 9.89
CA ILE A 69 -10.26 -4.82 9.78
C ILE A 69 -10.57 -3.44 9.21
N PHE A 70 -9.92 -2.38 9.68
CA PHE A 70 -10.06 -1.04 9.09
C PHE A 70 -9.62 -0.99 7.63
N PHE A 71 -8.54 -1.71 7.30
CA PHE A 71 -8.08 -1.85 5.92
C PHE A 71 -9.14 -2.51 5.02
N ILE A 72 -9.83 -3.57 5.49
CA ILE A 72 -10.90 -4.22 4.72
C ILE A 72 -11.98 -3.20 4.34
N PHE A 73 -12.50 -2.43 5.31
CA PHE A 73 -13.53 -1.43 5.03
C PHE A 73 -13.03 -0.34 4.08
N THR A 74 -11.80 0.12 4.27
CA THR A 74 -11.18 1.11 3.37
C THR A 74 -11.06 0.55 1.95
N ALA A 75 -10.54 -0.66 1.78
CA ALA A 75 -10.37 -1.28 0.47
C ALA A 75 -11.70 -1.56 -0.24
N LEU A 76 -12.75 -1.95 0.51
CA LEU A 76 -14.10 -2.12 -0.05
C LEU A 76 -14.68 -0.77 -0.52
N SER A 77 -14.47 0.32 0.23
CA SER A 77 -14.86 1.66 -0.18
C SER A 77 -14.14 2.11 -1.45
N TYR A 78 -12.84 1.77 -1.58
CA TYR A 78 -12.10 2.01 -2.82
C TYR A 78 -12.60 1.13 -3.98
N ALA A 79 -13.03 -0.10 -3.71
CA ALA A 79 -13.59 -0.99 -4.73
C ALA A 79 -14.88 -0.41 -5.32
N GLU A 80 -15.77 0.07 -4.46
CA GLU A 80 -17.01 0.73 -4.86
C GLU A 80 -16.73 2.05 -5.60
N GLY A 81 -15.92 2.93 -5.00
CA GLY A 81 -15.57 4.23 -5.60
C GLY A 81 -14.90 4.08 -6.98
N THR A 82 -14.02 3.11 -7.13
CA THR A 82 -13.34 2.84 -8.41
C THR A 82 -14.29 2.24 -9.46
N ALA A 83 -15.23 1.40 -9.05
CA ALA A 83 -16.24 0.86 -9.96
C ALA A 83 -17.18 1.96 -10.49
N MET A 84 -17.53 2.92 -9.63
CA MET A 84 -18.40 4.05 -9.98
C MET A 84 -17.67 5.15 -10.76
N MET A 85 -16.40 5.39 -10.46
CA MET A 85 -15.59 6.50 -10.98
C MET A 85 -14.21 6.00 -11.43
N PRO A 86 -14.12 5.29 -12.57
CA PRO A 86 -12.86 4.70 -13.06
C PRO A 86 -11.98 5.75 -13.73
N GLU A 87 -11.50 6.72 -12.96
CA GLU A 87 -10.64 7.82 -13.40
C GLU A 87 -9.27 7.74 -12.76
N ALA A 88 -8.23 8.18 -13.47
CA ALA A 88 -6.92 8.40 -12.87
C ALA A 88 -7.02 9.49 -11.79
N GLY A 89 -6.43 9.22 -10.63
CA GLY A 89 -6.46 10.14 -9.49
C GLY A 89 -7.05 9.54 -8.21
N GLY A 90 -7.73 8.39 -8.29
CA GLY A 90 -8.21 7.65 -7.12
C GLY A 90 -8.96 8.53 -6.13
N SER A 91 -8.51 8.56 -4.86
CA SER A 91 -9.16 9.34 -3.79
C SER A 91 -9.21 10.84 -4.07
N ALA A 92 -8.29 11.42 -4.84
CA ALA A 92 -8.37 12.84 -5.23
C ALA A 92 -9.58 13.10 -6.14
N SER A 93 -9.86 12.18 -7.07
CA SER A 93 -11.07 12.24 -7.92
C SER A 93 -12.33 12.02 -7.11
N PHE A 94 -12.32 11.10 -6.14
CA PHE A 94 -13.46 10.84 -5.25
C PHE A 94 -13.77 12.06 -4.40
N ALA A 95 -12.75 12.68 -3.77
CA ALA A 95 -12.90 13.89 -2.98
C ALA A 95 -13.42 15.09 -3.81
N ARG A 96 -12.92 15.23 -5.06
CA ARG A 96 -13.40 16.27 -5.97
C ARG A 96 -14.88 16.12 -6.31
N ARG A 97 -15.32 14.88 -6.58
CA ARG A 97 -16.71 14.59 -6.95
C ARG A 97 -17.66 14.60 -5.77
N GLY A 98 -17.19 14.12 -4.59
CA GLY A 98 -18.00 14.08 -3.38
C GLY A 98 -18.17 15.44 -2.70
N PHE A 99 -17.18 16.32 -2.82
CA PHE A 99 -17.18 17.63 -2.17
C PHE A 99 -17.02 18.75 -3.20
N ASN A 100 -15.77 19.09 -3.57
CA ASN A 100 -15.44 20.12 -4.54
C ASN A 100 -13.97 20.05 -4.99
N ASP A 101 -13.56 20.97 -5.90
CA ASP A 101 -12.20 21.04 -6.44
C ASP A 101 -11.14 21.34 -5.36
N LEU A 102 -11.47 22.07 -4.30
CA LEU A 102 -10.54 22.36 -3.20
C LEU A 102 -10.16 21.08 -2.45
N PHE A 103 -11.15 20.27 -2.04
CA PHE A 103 -10.90 19.00 -1.38
C PHE A 103 -10.16 18.02 -2.27
N GLY A 104 -10.50 17.97 -3.57
CA GLY A 104 -9.77 17.18 -4.55
C GLY A 104 -8.30 17.58 -4.65
N SER A 105 -8.00 18.88 -4.63
CA SER A 105 -6.63 19.40 -4.67
C SER A 105 -5.85 19.08 -3.39
N ILE A 106 -6.46 19.28 -2.22
CA ILE A 106 -5.84 18.94 -0.92
C ILE A 106 -5.52 17.45 -0.86
N THR A 107 -6.48 16.59 -1.25
CA THR A 107 -6.28 15.13 -1.29
C THR A 107 -5.17 14.74 -2.25
N GLY A 108 -5.10 15.35 -3.44
CA GLY A 108 -4.04 15.09 -4.42
C GLY A 108 -2.65 15.48 -3.89
N TRP A 109 -2.51 16.60 -3.20
CA TRP A 109 -1.28 17.01 -2.54
C TRP A 109 -0.88 16.07 -1.41
N ALA A 110 -1.84 15.68 -0.56
CA ALA A 110 -1.59 14.73 0.52
C ALA A 110 -1.11 13.36 0.00
N LEU A 111 -1.72 12.87 -1.08
CA LEU A 111 -1.27 11.64 -1.75
C LEU A 111 0.14 11.76 -2.32
N ALA A 112 0.44 12.86 -3.04
CA ALA A 112 1.76 13.09 -3.60
C ALA A 112 2.83 13.10 -2.49
N PHE A 113 2.56 13.80 -1.38
CA PHE A 113 3.46 13.83 -0.23
C PHE A 113 3.61 12.44 0.41
N SER A 114 2.52 11.70 0.59
CA SER A 114 2.54 10.33 1.12
C SER A 114 3.43 9.42 0.27
N TYR A 115 3.33 9.49 -1.06
CA TYR A 115 4.18 8.69 -1.95
C TYR A 115 5.66 9.08 -1.88
N ILE A 116 5.98 10.36 -1.78
CA ILE A 116 7.39 10.81 -1.59
C ILE A 116 7.96 10.17 -0.33
N VAL A 117 7.22 10.22 0.79
CA VAL A 117 7.65 9.63 2.06
C VAL A 117 7.77 8.10 1.94
N THR A 118 6.80 7.43 1.34
CA THR A 118 6.82 5.98 1.15
C THR A 118 8.00 5.53 0.28
N ILE A 119 8.28 6.24 -0.83
CA ILE A 119 9.44 5.96 -1.68
C ILE A 119 10.74 6.11 -0.89
N ALA A 120 10.86 7.18 -0.10
CA ALA A 120 12.06 7.42 0.72
C ALA A 120 12.28 6.30 1.75
N ILE A 121 11.23 5.92 2.50
CA ILE A 121 11.30 4.86 3.51
C ILE A 121 11.64 3.52 2.86
N SER A 122 10.92 3.12 1.81
CA SER A 122 11.12 1.83 1.14
C SER A 122 12.51 1.73 0.51
N SER A 123 12.98 2.80 -0.13
CA SER A 123 14.31 2.81 -0.75
C SER A 123 15.44 2.81 0.27
N TYR A 124 15.25 3.41 1.45
CA TYR A 124 16.22 3.39 2.52
C TYR A 124 16.27 2.04 3.25
N THR A 125 15.14 1.36 3.34
CA THR A 125 15.03 0.05 3.99
C THR A 125 15.70 -1.06 3.17
N ALA A 126 15.64 -1.01 1.84
CA ALA A 126 16.20 -2.05 0.98
C ALA A 126 17.72 -2.28 1.16
N PRO A 127 18.60 -1.26 1.19
CA PRO A 127 20.01 -1.44 1.50
C PRO A 127 20.27 -2.03 2.89
N ALA A 128 19.45 -1.70 3.89
CA ALA A 128 19.61 -2.25 5.24
C ALA A 128 19.43 -3.79 5.26
N TYR A 129 18.46 -4.31 4.51
CA TYR A 129 18.29 -5.77 4.34
C TYR A 129 19.42 -6.39 3.52
N LEU A 130 19.88 -5.74 2.44
CA LEU A 130 21.01 -6.19 1.64
C LEU A 130 22.33 -6.15 2.41
N GLY A 131 22.40 -5.34 3.46
CA GLY A 131 23.55 -5.24 4.37
C GLY A 131 23.89 -6.54 5.09
N TYR A 132 22.92 -7.47 5.19
CA TYR A 132 23.21 -8.83 5.67
C TYR A 132 24.22 -9.57 4.79
N PHE A 133 24.20 -9.35 3.48
CA PHE A 133 25.10 -9.97 2.52
C PHE A 133 26.35 -9.12 2.27
N TRP A 134 26.22 -7.79 2.38
CA TRP A 134 27.30 -6.86 2.14
C TRP A 134 27.27 -5.73 3.17
N GLN A 135 28.02 -5.91 4.25
CA GLN A 135 28.02 -5.06 5.44
C GLN A 135 28.20 -3.54 5.17
N PRO A 136 28.98 -3.07 4.16
CA PRO A 136 29.07 -1.64 3.88
C PRO A 136 27.75 -0.94 3.58
N LEU A 137 26.70 -1.66 3.15
CA LEU A 137 25.38 -1.09 2.92
C LEU A 137 24.64 -0.68 4.20
N THR A 138 25.10 -1.14 5.37
CA THR A 138 24.57 -0.72 6.67
C THR A 138 25.11 0.64 7.14
N GLU A 139 26.19 1.12 6.52
CA GLU A 139 26.75 2.42 6.83
C GLU A 139 25.85 3.54 6.29
N PRO A 140 25.64 4.63 7.06
CA PRO A 140 24.69 5.69 6.69
C PRO A 140 24.94 6.29 5.30
N VAL A 141 26.20 6.52 4.93
CA VAL A 141 26.56 7.16 3.64
C VAL A 141 26.33 6.17 2.49
N THR A 142 26.89 4.96 2.59
CA THR A 142 26.82 3.95 1.53
C THR A 142 25.37 3.47 1.34
N GLY A 143 24.64 3.25 2.43
CA GLY A 143 23.22 2.89 2.39
C GLY A 143 22.37 3.97 1.72
N THR A 144 22.62 5.25 2.05
CA THR A 144 21.91 6.37 1.41
C THR A 144 22.21 6.46 -0.07
N LEU A 145 23.48 6.31 -0.48
CA LEU A 145 23.85 6.31 -1.90
C LEU A 145 23.22 5.14 -2.66
N ALA A 146 23.16 3.96 -2.05
CA ALA A 146 22.47 2.81 -2.62
C ALA A 146 20.96 3.05 -2.76
N ALA A 147 20.32 3.64 -1.75
CA ALA A 147 18.91 4.04 -1.82
C ALA A 147 18.63 5.03 -2.95
N MET A 148 19.48 6.06 -3.10
CA MET A 148 19.39 7.02 -4.22
C MET A 148 19.56 6.32 -5.57
N GLY A 149 20.50 5.35 -5.67
CA GLY A 149 20.69 4.55 -6.87
C GLY A 149 19.45 3.73 -7.23
N ILE A 150 18.77 3.13 -6.25
CA ILE A 150 17.51 2.39 -6.44
C ILE A 150 16.42 3.34 -6.97
N ILE A 151 16.24 4.50 -6.34
CA ILE A 151 15.24 5.50 -6.78
C ILE A 151 15.52 5.93 -8.22
N PHE A 152 16.79 6.23 -8.55
CA PHE A 152 17.18 6.66 -9.88
C PHE A 152 16.92 5.55 -10.93
N PHE A 153 17.28 4.31 -10.63
CA PHE A 153 17.03 3.17 -11.51
C PHE A 153 15.52 2.99 -11.78
N LEU A 154 14.71 3.01 -10.73
CA LEU A 154 13.25 2.86 -10.86
C LEU A 154 12.61 4.05 -11.58
N MET A 155 13.12 5.26 -11.39
CA MET A 155 12.70 6.46 -12.14
C MET A 155 12.98 6.27 -13.64
N CYS A 156 14.19 5.87 -14.02
CA CYS A 156 14.53 5.60 -15.42
C CYS A 156 13.63 4.52 -16.02
N LEU A 157 13.35 3.45 -15.28
CA LEU A 157 12.45 2.37 -15.71
C LEU A 157 11.02 2.88 -15.96
N ASN A 158 10.51 3.74 -15.10
CA ASN A 158 9.18 4.33 -15.28
C ASN A 158 9.11 5.29 -16.49
N ILE A 159 10.19 6.01 -16.79
CA ILE A 159 10.27 6.87 -17.98
C ILE A 159 10.24 6.03 -19.27
N ILE A 160 10.84 4.83 -19.28
CA ILE A 160 10.83 3.91 -20.43
C ILE A 160 9.40 3.47 -20.76
N GLY A 161 8.56 3.23 -19.76
CA GLY A 161 7.14 2.98 -19.98
C GLY A 161 6.47 2.15 -18.90
N VAL A 162 5.18 2.43 -18.70
CA VAL A 162 4.32 1.80 -17.70
C VAL A 162 4.23 0.28 -17.85
N LYS A 163 4.30 -0.24 -19.09
CA LYS A 163 4.22 -1.68 -19.35
C LYS A 163 5.43 -2.42 -18.80
N GLN A 164 6.62 -1.90 -19.00
CA GLN A 164 7.88 -2.48 -18.53
C GLN A 164 7.95 -2.44 -16.99
N SER A 165 7.59 -1.30 -16.43
CA SER A 165 7.49 -1.11 -14.97
C SER A 165 6.47 -2.08 -14.36
N SER A 166 5.29 -2.25 -14.96
CA SER A 166 4.26 -3.16 -14.49
C SER A 166 4.69 -4.63 -14.53
N ILE A 167 5.44 -5.07 -15.55
CA ILE A 167 5.95 -6.44 -15.64
C ILE A 167 6.95 -6.70 -14.52
N LEU A 168 7.90 -5.79 -14.31
CA LEU A 168 8.89 -5.91 -13.24
C LEU A 168 8.24 -5.90 -11.86
N ASN A 169 7.30 -5.00 -11.64
CA ASN A 169 6.54 -4.95 -10.40
C ASN A 169 5.75 -6.25 -10.15
N THR A 170 5.13 -6.82 -11.18
CA THR A 170 4.43 -8.10 -11.06
C THR A 170 5.37 -9.24 -10.69
N PHE A 171 6.55 -9.28 -11.27
CA PHE A 171 7.56 -10.28 -10.96
C PHE A 171 8.02 -10.18 -9.50
N PHE A 172 8.36 -8.98 -9.03
CA PHE A 172 8.79 -8.78 -7.64
C PHE A 172 7.64 -8.98 -6.64
N ALA A 173 6.42 -8.58 -6.96
CA ALA A 173 5.26 -8.83 -6.10
C ALA A 173 5.00 -10.33 -5.92
N LEU A 174 5.12 -11.13 -6.98
CA LEU A 174 5.01 -12.59 -6.88
C LEU A 174 6.13 -13.21 -6.06
N LEU A 175 7.36 -12.78 -6.31
CA LEU A 175 8.53 -13.27 -5.58
C LEU A 175 8.37 -12.98 -4.08
N ASP A 176 7.90 -11.79 -3.74
CA ASP A 176 7.65 -11.38 -2.36
C ASP A 176 6.56 -12.23 -1.70
N VAL A 177 5.40 -12.41 -2.35
CA VAL A 177 4.31 -13.28 -1.85
C VAL A 177 4.81 -14.69 -1.59
N ILE A 178 5.55 -15.27 -2.54
CA ILE A 178 6.10 -16.63 -2.40
C ILE A 178 7.08 -16.69 -1.22
N THR A 179 7.98 -15.71 -1.10
CA THR A 179 8.95 -15.65 -0.01
C THR A 179 8.26 -15.54 1.35
N GLN A 180 7.26 -14.68 1.48
CA GLN A 180 6.50 -14.54 2.72
C GLN A 180 5.75 -15.83 3.07
N ILE A 181 5.12 -16.50 2.11
CA ILE A 181 4.47 -17.80 2.33
C ILE A 181 5.47 -18.83 2.83
N ILE A 182 6.65 -18.92 2.21
CA ILE A 182 7.70 -19.85 2.64
C ILE A 182 8.14 -19.55 4.07
N ILE A 183 8.39 -18.30 4.42
CA ILE A 183 8.77 -17.88 5.79
C ILE A 183 7.68 -18.28 6.79
N ILE A 184 6.41 -17.99 6.49
CA ILE A 184 5.27 -18.33 7.35
C ILE A 184 5.19 -19.85 7.55
N LEU A 185 5.27 -20.63 6.47
CA LEU A 185 5.19 -22.09 6.55
C LEU A 185 6.35 -22.68 7.35
N LEU A 186 7.58 -22.21 7.11
CA LEU A 186 8.74 -22.66 7.89
C LEU A 186 8.60 -22.30 9.36
N ALA A 187 8.17 -21.08 9.68
CA ALA A 187 7.96 -20.67 11.07
C ALA A 187 6.86 -21.48 11.76
N ILE A 188 5.75 -21.75 11.07
CA ILE A 188 4.67 -22.57 11.63
C ILE A 188 5.14 -24.01 11.86
N LEU A 189 5.78 -24.63 10.88
CA LEU A 189 6.13 -26.06 10.93
C LEU A 189 7.29 -26.34 11.91
N PHE A 190 8.30 -25.50 11.93
CA PHE A 190 9.54 -25.77 12.66
C PHE A 190 9.66 -25.06 14.01
N ILE A 191 8.84 -24.05 14.25
CA ILE A 191 8.94 -23.24 15.48
C ILE A 191 7.60 -23.22 16.23
N PHE A 192 6.53 -22.73 15.60
CA PHE A 192 5.24 -22.57 16.28
C PHE A 192 4.60 -23.92 16.64
N ALA A 193 4.56 -24.90 15.74
CA ALA A 193 3.94 -26.19 16.01
C ALA A 193 4.70 -27.01 17.06
N PRO A 194 6.06 -27.09 17.06
CA PRO A 194 6.82 -27.77 18.12
C PRO A 194 6.84 -27.02 19.45
N HIS A 195 6.81 -25.67 19.45
CA HIS A 195 7.04 -24.83 20.61
C HIS A 195 6.02 -23.69 20.72
N PRO A 196 4.71 -23.97 20.83
CA PRO A 196 3.68 -22.91 20.91
C PRO A 196 3.82 -22.05 22.18
N GLU A 197 4.50 -22.56 23.20
CA GLU A 197 4.82 -21.86 24.44
C GLU A 197 5.69 -20.61 24.20
N ILE A 198 6.58 -20.61 23.20
CA ILE A 198 7.41 -19.45 22.88
C ILE A 198 6.53 -18.29 22.41
N PHE A 199 5.58 -18.56 21.51
CA PHE A 199 4.64 -17.56 21.04
C PHE A 199 3.77 -17.03 22.19
N SER A 200 3.20 -17.92 22.99
CA SER A 200 2.36 -17.50 24.12
C SER A 200 3.14 -16.68 25.16
N HIS A 201 4.38 -17.05 25.45
CA HIS A 201 5.25 -16.28 26.34
C HIS A 201 5.57 -14.88 25.75
N ASN A 202 5.92 -14.79 24.47
CA ASN A 202 6.23 -13.53 23.82
C ASN A 202 5.03 -12.60 23.72
N VAL A 203 3.83 -13.14 23.52
CA VAL A 203 2.59 -12.36 23.45
C VAL A 203 2.08 -11.97 24.84
N ILE A 204 1.88 -12.93 25.73
CA ILE A 204 1.26 -12.68 27.05
C ILE A 204 2.27 -12.04 28.02
N GLY A 205 3.53 -12.48 28.00
CA GLY A 205 4.58 -11.98 28.89
C GLY A 205 5.00 -10.53 28.62
N ASN A 206 4.72 -10.01 27.41
CA ASN A 206 5.10 -8.67 26.99
C ASN A 206 3.87 -7.83 26.59
N TRP A 207 2.80 -7.88 27.38
CA TRP A 207 1.58 -7.14 27.05
C TRP A 207 1.75 -5.64 27.25
N PRO A 208 1.34 -4.77 26.28
CA PRO A 208 1.51 -3.33 26.39
C PRO A 208 0.51 -2.70 27.36
N SER A 209 0.78 -1.44 27.73
CA SER A 209 -0.21 -0.59 28.41
C SER A 209 -1.40 -0.27 27.47
N ALA A 210 -2.52 0.18 28.03
CA ALA A 210 -3.69 0.58 27.24
C ALA A 210 -3.37 1.69 26.22
N SER A 211 -2.51 2.65 26.62
CA SER A 211 -2.05 3.70 25.70
C SER A 211 -1.15 3.15 24.59
N GLY A 212 -0.28 2.18 24.92
CA GLY A 212 0.55 1.48 23.93
C GLY A 212 -0.28 0.68 22.94
N LEU A 213 -1.37 0.04 23.41
CA LEU A 213 -2.29 -0.68 22.53
C LEU A 213 -2.98 0.26 21.51
N ILE A 214 -3.54 1.38 22.01
CA ILE A 214 -4.22 2.35 21.14
C ILE A 214 -3.24 2.98 20.13
N LEU A 215 -2.07 3.40 20.59
CA LEU A 215 -1.04 3.95 19.72
C LEU A 215 -0.52 2.91 18.74
N GLY A 216 -0.36 1.66 19.19
CA GLY A 216 0.01 0.54 18.33
C GLY A 216 -0.98 0.30 17.20
N ILE A 217 -2.30 0.33 17.49
CA ILE A 217 -3.35 0.22 16.46
C ILE A 217 -3.23 1.38 15.45
N ALA A 218 -3.05 2.62 15.93
CA ALA A 218 -2.92 3.78 15.06
C ALA A 218 -1.69 3.65 14.13
N ILE A 219 -0.56 3.19 14.64
CA ILE A 219 0.66 2.98 13.85
C ILE A 219 0.53 1.77 12.92
N ALA A 220 -0.14 0.71 13.36
CA ALA A 220 -0.37 -0.47 12.53
C ALA A 220 -1.18 -0.16 11.26
N THR A 221 -2.00 0.89 11.26
CA THR A 221 -2.70 1.32 10.02
C THR A 221 -1.71 1.74 8.92
N LEU A 222 -0.50 2.19 9.26
CA LEU A 222 0.55 2.52 8.28
C LEU A 222 0.99 1.29 7.47
N ALA A 223 0.92 0.08 8.06
CA ALA A 223 1.23 -1.15 7.34
C ALA A 223 0.26 -1.43 6.19
N TYR A 224 -0.91 -0.86 6.22
CA TYR A 224 -1.98 -1.09 5.25
C TYR A 224 -2.19 0.06 4.27
N THR A 225 -1.28 1.04 4.22
CA THR A 225 -1.32 2.12 3.23
C THR A 225 -0.93 1.61 1.84
N GLY A 226 -1.50 2.23 0.78
CA GLY A 226 -1.15 1.88 -0.61
C GLY A 226 -2.30 1.25 -1.41
N VAL A 227 -3.43 0.94 -0.79
CA VAL A 227 -4.63 0.38 -1.46
C VAL A 227 -5.16 1.30 -2.57
N GLU A 228 -4.97 2.59 -2.43
CA GLU A 228 -5.36 3.63 -3.39
C GLU A 228 -4.66 3.49 -4.76
N THR A 229 -3.51 2.83 -4.82
CA THR A 229 -2.76 2.57 -6.07
C THR A 229 -3.64 1.86 -7.11
N VAL A 230 -4.48 0.91 -6.67
CA VAL A 230 -5.41 0.20 -7.57
C VAL A 230 -6.40 1.16 -8.21
N SER A 231 -6.94 2.12 -7.44
CA SER A 231 -7.89 3.08 -7.98
C SER A 231 -7.23 4.14 -8.86
N GLN A 232 -5.98 4.51 -8.60
CA GLN A 232 -5.23 5.45 -9.43
C GLN A 232 -4.90 4.87 -10.81
N LEU A 233 -4.63 3.56 -10.90
CA LEU A 233 -4.36 2.87 -12.14
C LEU A 233 -5.64 2.39 -12.86
N SER A 234 -6.82 2.71 -12.34
CA SER A 234 -8.09 2.20 -12.86
C SER A 234 -8.39 2.67 -14.30
N GLU A 235 -7.93 3.84 -14.71
CA GLU A 235 -8.11 4.34 -16.10
C GLU A 235 -7.33 3.48 -17.10
N GLU A 236 -6.21 2.88 -16.69
CA GLU A 236 -5.41 1.96 -17.49
C GLU A 236 -5.92 0.53 -17.47
N ALA A 237 -6.92 0.22 -16.63
CA ALA A 237 -7.54 -1.09 -16.55
C ALA A 237 -8.41 -1.40 -17.77
N ARG A 238 -8.38 -2.65 -18.25
CA ARG A 238 -9.17 -3.09 -19.43
C ARG A 238 -10.67 -2.94 -19.22
N HIS A 239 -11.17 -3.32 -18.05
CA HIS A 239 -12.57 -3.23 -17.63
C HIS A 239 -12.63 -2.76 -16.18
N PRO A 240 -12.40 -1.47 -15.89
CA PRO A 240 -12.14 -0.97 -14.54
C PRO A 240 -13.25 -1.31 -13.54
N ALA A 241 -14.51 -1.24 -13.93
CA ALA A 241 -15.64 -1.58 -13.07
C ALA A 241 -15.66 -3.04 -12.56
N ILE A 242 -14.92 -3.94 -13.21
CA ILE A 242 -14.85 -5.36 -12.83
C ILE A 242 -13.45 -5.72 -12.33
N THR A 243 -12.41 -5.23 -13.03
CA THR A 243 -11.03 -5.61 -12.74
C THR A 243 -10.51 -4.99 -11.45
N ALA A 244 -10.86 -3.72 -11.15
CA ALA A 244 -10.40 -3.06 -9.95
C ALA A 244 -11.02 -3.65 -8.66
N PRO A 245 -12.34 -3.88 -8.53
CA PRO A 245 -12.90 -4.57 -7.38
C PRO A 245 -12.32 -5.96 -7.16
N ARG A 246 -12.12 -6.75 -8.23
CA ARG A 246 -11.50 -8.07 -8.12
C ARG A 246 -10.06 -8.00 -7.63
N ALA A 247 -9.28 -7.04 -8.10
CA ALA A 247 -7.91 -6.82 -7.64
C ALA A 247 -7.87 -6.43 -6.16
N LEU A 248 -8.79 -5.57 -5.71
CA LEU A 248 -8.90 -5.13 -4.32
C LEU A 248 -9.34 -6.26 -3.38
N ILE A 249 -10.31 -7.09 -3.78
CA ILE A 249 -10.72 -8.27 -2.98
C ILE A 249 -9.54 -9.25 -2.84
N LEU A 250 -8.81 -9.52 -3.93
CA LEU A 250 -7.63 -10.36 -3.88
C LEU A 250 -6.54 -9.75 -2.99
N LEU A 251 -6.34 -8.44 -3.08
CA LEU A 251 -5.39 -7.70 -2.25
C LEU A 251 -5.72 -7.82 -0.77
N ILE A 252 -6.99 -7.63 -0.39
CA ILE A 252 -7.46 -7.82 0.99
C ILE A 252 -7.11 -9.22 1.48
N ALA A 253 -7.49 -10.26 0.74
CA ALA A 253 -7.28 -11.64 1.15
C ALA A 253 -5.79 -11.96 1.35
N VAL A 254 -4.95 -11.60 0.38
CA VAL A 254 -3.50 -11.86 0.42
C VAL A 254 -2.82 -11.09 1.53
N VAL A 255 -3.08 -9.79 1.66
CA VAL A 255 -2.46 -8.94 2.69
C VAL A 255 -2.86 -9.39 4.09
N MET A 256 -4.14 -9.69 4.33
CA MET A 256 -4.60 -10.17 5.64
C MET A 256 -3.93 -11.48 6.04
N ILE A 257 -3.80 -12.43 5.12
CA ILE A 257 -3.14 -13.71 5.39
C ILE A 257 -1.65 -13.50 5.66
N LEU A 258 -0.96 -12.73 4.82
CA LEU A 258 0.48 -12.55 4.91
C LEU A 258 0.87 -11.74 6.15
N PHE A 259 0.21 -10.63 6.42
CA PHE A 259 0.56 -9.78 7.57
C PHE A 259 0.26 -10.48 8.90
N SER A 260 -0.86 -11.18 8.99
CA SER A 260 -1.15 -12.02 10.16
C SER A 260 -0.15 -13.15 10.31
N GLY A 261 0.16 -13.85 9.22
CA GLY A 261 1.12 -14.96 9.22
C GLY A 261 2.54 -14.52 9.58
N ILE A 262 3.05 -13.44 8.97
CA ILE A 262 4.38 -12.90 9.28
C ILE A 262 4.46 -12.42 10.72
N SER A 263 3.42 -11.77 11.26
CA SER A 263 3.42 -11.33 12.66
C SER A 263 3.48 -12.51 13.63
N VAL A 264 2.73 -13.58 13.38
CA VAL A 264 2.81 -14.81 14.16
C VAL A 264 4.18 -15.46 14.03
N ALA A 265 4.73 -15.54 12.83
CA ALA A 265 6.07 -16.08 12.57
C ALA A 265 7.15 -15.31 13.36
N ALA A 266 7.11 -13.98 13.31
CA ALA A 266 8.06 -13.12 14.02
C ALA A 266 8.00 -13.35 15.53
N PHE A 267 6.80 -13.36 16.13
CA PHE A 267 6.61 -13.54 17.56
C PHE A 267 6.81 -14.99 18.04
N SER A 268 6.87 -15.95 17.13
CA SER A 268 7.30 -17.31 17.42
C SER A 268 8.83 -17.45 17.50
N THR A 269 9.58 -16.48 16.93
CA THR A 269 11.04 -16.55 16.83
C THR A 269 11.78 -15.52 17.66
N MET A 270 11.17 -14.36 17.89
CA MET A 270 11.82 -13.20 18.49
C MET A 270 10.98 -12.63 19.63
N THR A 271 11.66 -12.13 20.68
CA THR A 271 11.02 -11.29 21.71
C THR A 271 10.82 -9.88 21.14
N PRO A 272 9.78 -9.15 21.56
CA PRO A 272 9.50 -7.79 21.08
C PRO A 272 10.42 -6.69 21.65
N THR A 273 11.58 -7.06 22.20
CA THR A 273 12.55 -6.13 22.83
C THR A 273 13.78 -5.95 21.98
#